data_10df4f3e3719f59aa0d51d033e744edc
#
_entry.id   10df4f3e3719f59aa0d51d033e744edc
#
_cell.length_a   1.000
_cell.length_b   1.000
_cell.length_c   1.000
_cell.angle_alpha   90.00
_cell.angle_beta   90.00
_cell.angle_gamma   90.00
#
_symmetry.space_group_name_H-M   'P 1'
#
loop_
_entity.id
_entity.type
_entity.pdbx_description
1 polymer ?
#
loop_
_entity_poly.entity_id
_entity_poly.type
_entity_poly.pdbx_seq_one_letter_code
_entity_poly.pdbx_strand_id
1 'polypeptide(L)'
;MKKLSLVIVVLLNVFFANAQQRNCGTMQHLDEIRERDPGVDNRMDVENLDIKHWISNNTSSSKSMPNLITIPVVVHVIYKNSSQNISDAQIFSQIDILNEDFRMNNSDASSVPSAFAGVAADCEIEFCLAVRDPNGNVTTGITRTYTTTSSFSGYTSMKYSSTGGQDAWNTSDYLNIWVCNLASGLLGFATFPGGNSSTDGVVCDYAYFGNTGTATSPYDLGRTATHEVGHWLNLYHIWGDSYCGNDYVSDTPKHEESNYGCPSYPHASSCSGTGSSGEMFMNYMDYTNDACMFMFSTGQKNRMRATLNSSRSSLLSSLGCQVVYPPIILSSTTTNLSCSLANDGSINLSAIGGVSPLSYVWSNGSTTQDISNLSSGYYNVTVTDAVGQTESSTFYISEPSPIIITYSVNSTSQAGFSDGSIFTTVSGGTAPYSFSWQGPNGYSASTQDIQNLIAGTYIFYVIDDNGCSELFSIVVGEGQLTPLQVNAVTSDIDCFGNNNGSIDLTVSDGATPYSFIWNNG
;
A
#
# COMPACT_ATOMS: atom_id res chain seq x y z
N MET A 1 -88.86 30.85 35.71
CA MET A 1 -87.80 30.61 34.71
C MET A 1 -86.47 30.64 35.46
N LYS A 2 -85.97 29.46 35.82
CA LYS A 2 -84.67 29.32 36.52
C LYS A 2 -83.57 29.19 35.46
N LYS A 3 -82.62 30.14 35.45
CA LYS A 3 -81.43 30.07 34.60
C LYS A 3 -80.43 29.09 35.24
N LEU A 4 -80.13 28.02 34.49
CA LEU A 4 -79.11 27.03 34.86
C LEU A 4 -77.76 27.56 34.25
N SER A 5 -76.84 28.00 35.11
CA SER A 5 -75.48 28.36 34.67
C SER A 5 -74.64 27.07 34.63
N LEU A 6 -74.22 26.71 33.41
CA LEU A 6 -73.28 25.61 33.16
C LEU A 6 -71.85 26.11 33.38
N VAL A 7 -71.20 25.66 34.44
CA VAL A 7 -69.79 25.92 34.70
C VAL A 7 -68.98 24.84 33.99
N ILE A 8 -68.31 25.20 32.89
CA ILE A 8 -67.36 24.33 32.18
C ILE A 8 -66.02 24.43 32.93
N VAL A 9 -65.68 23.36 33.69
CA VAL A 9 -64.35 23.20 34.26
C VAL A 9 -63.45 22.64 33.15
N VAL A 10 -62.57 23.48 32.56
CA VAL A 10 -61.50 23.06 31.67
C VAL A 10 -60.38 22.47 32.55
N LEU A 11 -60.27 21.18 32.61
CA LEU A 11 -59.10 20.49 33.13
C LEU A 11 -57.94 20.69 32.17
N LEU A 12 -57.02 21.63 32.45
CA LEU A 12 -55.71 21.66 31.82
C LEU A 12 -54.90 20.48 32.33
N ASN A 13 -54.81 19.41 31.54
CA ASN A 13 -53.77 18.40 31.73
C ASN A 13 -52.44 19.02 31.31
N VAL A 14 -51.68 19.52 32.29
CA VAL A 14 -50.27 19.88 32.08
C VAL A 14 -49.53 18.55 32.05
N PHE A 15 -49.23 18.06 30.86
CA PHE A 15 -48.23 17.02 30.68
C PHE A 15 -46.87 17.63 31.06
N PHE A 16 -46.40 17.33 32.26
CA PHE A 16 -44.99 17.46 32.55
C PHE A 16 -44.31 16.41 31.70
N ALA A 17 -43.76 16.79 30.56
CA ALA A 17 -42.76 16.02 29.86
C ALA A 17 -41.59 15.94 30.87
N ASN A 18 -41.40 14.79 31.52
CA ASN A 18 -40.15 14.55 32.21
C ASN A 18 -39.06 14.64 31.16
N ALA A 19 -38.25 15.69 31.22
CA ALA A 19 -37.07 15.81 30.38
C ALA A 19 -36.19 14.58 30.66
N GLN A 20 -35.77 13.90 29.62
CA GLN A 20 -34.82 12.79 29.71
C GLN A 20 -33.59 13.29 30.50
N GLN A 21 -33.28 12.62 31.61
CA GLN A 21 -32.02 12.88 32.33
C GLN A 21 -30.92 12.02 31.76
N ARG A 22 -29.67 12.56 31.73
CA ARG A 22 -28.51 11.79 31.34
C ARG A 22 -28.40 10.53 32.21
N ASN A 23 -28.19 9.40 31.58
CA ASN A 23 -28.02 8.11 32.22
C ASN A 23 -26.86 7.37 31.54
N CYS A 24 -25.70 7.39 32.18
CA CYS A 24 -24.53 6.63 31.80
C CYS A 24 -24.55 5.28 32.50
N GLY A 25 -24.37 4.20 31.73
CA GLY A 25 -24.38 2.84 32.24
C GLY A 25 -23.03 2.29 32.67
N THR A 26 -21.98 3.08 32.66
CA THR A 26 -20.59 2.62 32.85
C THR A 26 -20.37 1.98 34.21
N MET A 27 -20.86 2.59 35.28
CA MET A 27 -20.69 2.02 36.64
C MET A 27 -21.53 0.76 36.83
N GLN A 28 -22.75 0.72 36.33
CA GLN A 28 -23.60 -0.49 36.37
C GLN A 28 -22.99 -1.62 35.54
N HIS A 29 -22.37 -1.30 34.42
CA HIS A 29 -21.61 -2.26 33.61
C HIS A 29 -20.40 -2.80 34.40
N LEU A 30 -19.68 -1.94 35.09
CA LEU A 30 -18.56 -2.35 35.93
C LEU A 30 -19.04 -3.29 37.08
N ASP A 31 -20.20 -3.03 37.67
CA ASP A 31 -20.79 -3.91 38.71
C ASP A 31 -21.14 -5.29 38.15
N GLU A 32 -21.71 -5.37 36.93
CA GLU A 32 -21.90 -6.66 36.26
C GLU A 32 -20.58 -7.39 35.98
N ILE A 33 -19.50 -6.65 35.62
CA ILE A 33 -18.18 -7.25 35.44
C ILE A 33 -17.66 -7.79 36.77
N ARG A 34 -17.79 -7.06 37.87
CA ARG A 34 -17.39 -7.48 39.22
C ARG A 34 -18.06 -8.78 39.65
N GLU A 35 -19.33 -8.96 39.33
CA GLU A 35 -20.06 -10.19 39.62
C GLU A 35 -19.50 -11.41 38.89
N ARG A 36 -19.01 -11.22 37.66
CA ARG A 36 -18.49 -12.29 36.75
C ARG A 36 -17.00 -12.51 36.90
N ASP A 37 -16.26 -11.47 37.26
CA ASP A 37 -14.79 -11.45 37.35
C ASP A 37 -14.36 -10.74 38.66
N PRO A 38 -14.25 -11.46 39.77
CA PRO A 38 -13.82 -10.90 41.05
C PRO A 38 -12.40 -10.30 41.03
N GLY A 39 -11.61 -10.54 39.99
CA GLY A 39 -10.26 -10.01 39.88
C GLY A 39 -10.21 -8.62 39.24
N VAL A 40 -11.33 -8.07 38.77
CA VAL A 40 -11.34 -6.79 38.02
C VAL A 40 -10.87 -5.62 38.88
N ASP A 41 -11.32 -5.53 40.13
CA ASP A 41 -10.93 -4.44 41.06
C ASP A 41 -9.42 -4.43 41.30
N ASN A 42 -8.80 -5.59 41.50
CA ASN A 42 -7.34 -5.68 41.65
C ASN A 42 -6.60 -5.19 40.41
N ARG A 43 -7.10 -5.47 39.19
CA ARG A 43 -6.49 -4.96 37.96
C ARG A 43 -6.66 -3.45 37.82
N MET A 44 -7.83 -2.92 38.18
CA MET A 44 -8.08 -1.47 38.20
C MET A 44 -7.22 -0.75 39.23
N ASP A 45 -6.98 -1.35 40.40
CA ASP A 45 -6.08 -0.79 41.42
C ASP A 45 -4.63 -0.75 40.95
N VAL A 46 -4.14 -1.81 40.28
CA VAL A 46 -2.81 -1.84 39.65
C VAL A 46 -2.71 -0.76 38.58
N GLU A 47 -3.70 -0.65 37.69
CA GLU A 47 -3.76 0.39 36.67
C GLU A 47 -3.73 1.79 37.27
N ASN A 48 -4.51 2.04 38.35
CA ASN A 48 -4.49 3.34 39.02
C ASN A 48 -3.13 3.66 39.65
N LEU A 49 -2.40 2.66 40.14
CA LEU A 49 -1.03 2.84 40.63
C LEU A 49 -0.04 3.15 39.49
N ASP A 50 -0.13 2.44 38.38
CA ASP A 50 0.72 2.65 37.20
C ASP A 50 0.48 4.04 36.61
N ILE A 51 -0.77 4.47 36.50
CA ILE A 51 -1.14 5.83 36.10
C ILE A 51 -0.52 6.88 37.02
N LYS A 52 -0.63 6.70 38.32
CA LYS A 52 -0.05 7.61 39.31
C LYS A 52 1.46 7.70 39.19
N HIS A 53 2.15 6.58 39.03
CA HIS A 53 3.58 6.52 38.80
C HIS A 53 3.97 7.23 37.49
N TRP A 54 3.22 6.94 36.43
CA TRP A 54 3.45 7.56 35.13
C TRP A 54 3.31 9.08 35.19
N ILE A 55 2.22 9.59 35.79
CA ILE A 55 1.99 11.03 35.98
C ILE A 55 3.14 11.66 36.75
N SER A 56 3.55 11.07 37.89
CA SER A 56 4.63 11.62 38.73
C SER A 56 5.99 11.71 38.00
N ASN A 57 6.27 10.76 37.12
CA ASN A 57 7.53 10.68 36.38
C ASN A 57 7.55 11.57 35.12
N ASN A 58 6.39 11.86 34.53
CA ASN A 58 6.33 12.56 33.25
C ASN A 58 5.91 14.03 33.35
N THR A 59 5.22 14.42 34.42
CA THR A 59 4.92 15.84 34.67
C THR A 59 6.13 16.64 35.19
N SER A 60 7.16 15.95 35.70
CA SER A 60 8.41 16.55 36.22
C SER A 60 9.58 16.52 35.23
N SER A 61 9.48 15.84 34.09
CA SER A 61 10.59 15.66 33.17
C SER A 61 10.26 16.19 31.76
N SER A 62 11.17 16.95 31.17
CA SER A 62 11.12 17.46 29.81
C SER A 62 11.26 16.38 28.72
N LYS A 63 10.89 15.12 28.96
CA LYS A 63 10.81 14.11 27.90
C LYS A 63 9.61 14.44 27.00
N SER A 64 9.90 14.85 25.77
CA SER A 64 8.89 15.09 24.75
C SER A 64 8.17 13.77 24.44
N MET A 65 6.97 13.62 24.98
CA MET A 65 5.98 12.69 24.46
C MET A 65 5.56 13.11 23.05
N PRO A 66 5.07 12.22 22.20
CA PRO A 66 4.39 12.69 21.01
C PRO A 66 3.33 13.68 21.44
N ASN A 67 3.42 14.92 20.94
CA ASN A 67 2.52 15.99 21.35
C ASN A 67 1.06 15.64 21.04
N LEU A 68 0.84 14.82 20.01
CA LEU A 68 -0.47 14.43 19.56
C LEU A 68 -0.57 12.91 19.46
N ILE A 69 -1.62 12.33 20.01
CA ILE A 69 -1.96 10.90 19.91
C ILE A 69 -3.22 10.77 19.07
N THR A 70 -3.15 10.03 17.97
CA THR A 70 -4.32 9.74 17.12
C THR A 70 -4.80 8.31 17.38
N ILE A 71 -6.08 8.15 17.71
CA ILE A 71 -6.72 6.87 18.03
C ILE A 71 -7.60 6.44 16.85
N PRO A 72 -7.33 5.28 16.23
CA PRO A 72 -8.21 4.73 15.20
C PRO A 72 -9.54 4.25 15.82
N VAL A 73 -10.63 4.67 15.22
CA VAL A 73 -12.00 4.37 15.63
C VAL A 73 -12.69 3.50 14.58
N VAL A 74 -13.38 2.47 15.02
CA VAL A 74 -14.40 1.78 14.21
C VAL A 74 -15.77 1.99 14.83
N VAL A 75 -16.75 2.38 14.01
CA VAL A 75 -18.14 2.57 14.43
C VAL A 75 -19.00 1.41 13.92
N HIS A 76 -19.58 0.67 14.84
CA HIS A 76 -20.47 -0.46 14.59
C HIS A 76 -21.93 -0.03 14.72
N VAL A 77 -22.59 0.27 13.61
CA VAL A 77 -24.00 0.64 13.58
C VAL A 77 -24.86 -0.63 13.57
N ILE A 78 -25.63 -0.85 14.65
CA ILE A 78 -26.53 -2.01 14.80
C ILE A 78 -27.96 -1.50 14.75
N TYR A 79 -28.69 -1.89 13.70
CA TYR A 79 -30.00 -1.30 13.39
C TYR A 79 -31.08 -2.33 13.10
N LYS A 80 -32.30 -2.04 13.50
CA LYS A 80 -33.52 -2.80 13.15
C LYS A 80 -34.36 -2.08 12.08
N ASN A 81 -34.28 -0.77 12.03
CA ASN A 81 -35.04 0.09 11.09
C ASN A 81 -34.17 1.24 10.57
N SER A 82 -34.73 2.01 9.63
CA SER A 82 -34.00 3.09 8.97
C SER A 82 -33.56 4.22 9.90
N SER A 83 -34.30 4.51 10.96
CA SER A 83 -33.92 5.58 11.93
C SER A 83 -32.71 5.17 12.76
N GLN A 84 -32.57 3.88 13.08
CA GLN A 84 -31.42 3.35 13.83
C GLN A 84 -30.18 3.16 12.93
N ASN A 85 -30.37 3.08 11.59
CA ASN A 85 -29.28 3.03 10.63
C ASN A 85 -28.79 4.45 10.32
N ILE A 86 -28.16 5.07 11.30
CA ILE A 86 -27.69 6.45 11.22
C ILE A 86 -26.78 6.68 10.01
N SER A 87 -26.82 7.89 9.45
CA SER A 87 -26.04 8.26 8.27
C SER A 87 -24.53 8.36 8.56
N ASP A 88 -23.71 8.22 7.52
CA ASP A 88 -22.27 8.48 7.62
C ASP A 88 -22.00 9.93 8.06
N ALA A 89 -22.82 10.89 7.61
CA ALA A 89 -22.70 12.28 8.04
C ALA A 89 -22.89 12.46 9.56
N GLN A 90 -23.81 11.70 10.17
CA GLN A 90 -23.99 11.70 11.63
C GLN A 90 -22.77 11.09 12.34
N ILE A 91 -22.18 10.03 11.77
CA ILE A 91 -20.97 9.41 12.30
C ILE A 91 -19.77 10.38 12.18
N PHE A 92 -19.59 11.01 11.02
CA PHE A 92 -18.53 12.00 10.83
C PHE A 92 -18.65 13.16 11.81
N SER A 93 -19.87 13.67 12.02
CA SER A 93 -20.08 14.74 13.01
C SER A 93 -19.66 14.33 14.42
N GLN A 94 -19.81 13.06 14.81
CA GLN A 94 -19.35 12.60 16.11
C GLN A 94 -17.82 12.55 16.21
N ILE A 95 -17.13 12.12 15.15
CA ILE A 95 -15.66 12.12 15.14
C ILE A 95 -15.12 13.55 15.21
N ASP A 96 -15.75 14.47 14.49
CA ASP A 96 -15.39 15.90 14.54
C ASP A 96 -15.57 16.45 15.97
N ILE A 97 -16.70 16.15 16.63
CA ILE A 97 -16.96 16.56 18.03
C ILE A 97 -15.93 15.98 19.00
N LEU A 98 -15.58 14.70 18.88
CA LEU A 98 -14.52 14.10 19.71
C LEU A 98 -13.20 14.86 19.52
N ASN A 99 -12.85 15.21 18.29
CA ASN A 99 -11.65 15.99 18.01
C ASN A 99 -11.75 17.43 18.56
N GLU A 100 -12.89 18.09 18.45
CA GLU A 100 -13.09 19.41 19.03
C GLU A 100 -12.96 19.37 20.55
N ASP A 101 -13.63 18.44 21.23
CA ASP A 101 -13.70 18.35 22.68
C ASP A 101 -12.35 17.94 23.30
N PHE A 102 -11.68 16.92 22.76
CA PHE A 102 -10.40 16.44 23.26
C PHE A 102 -9.22 17.38 22.92
N ARG A 103 -9.39 18.25 21.93
CA ARG A 103 -8.41 19.27 21.55
C ARG A 103 -8.76 20.66 22.10
N MET A 104 -9.84 20.77 22.90
CA MET A 104 -10.32 22.05 23.42
C MET A 104 -10.51 23.12 22.31
N ASN A 105 -10.95 22.67 21.11
CA ASN A 105 -11.27 23.50 19.95
C ASN A 105 -12.79 23.68 19.76
N ASN A 106 -13.58 23.16 20.70
CA ASN A 106 -15.02 23.30 20.74
C ASN A 106 -15.43 24.78 20.78
N SER A 107 -16.46 25.16 20.03
CA SER A 107 -16.90 26.56 19.87
C SER A 107 -17.32 27.22 21.18
N ASP A 108 -17.71 26.44 22.17
CA ASP A 108 -18.13 26.84 23.52
C ASP A 108 -17.01 26.81 24.58
N ALA A 109 -15.76 26.50 24.20
CA ALA A 109 -14.61 26.51 25.11
C ALA A 109 -14.41 27.84 25.83
N SER A 110 -14.79 28.96 25.21
CA SER A 110 -14.75 30.29 25.81
C SER A 110 -15.78 30.50 26.94
N SER A 111 -16.73 29.57 27.10
CA SER A 111 -17.73 29.56 28.17
C SER A 111 -17.22 28.98 29.50
N VAL A 112 -16.00 28.42 29.51
CA VAL A 112 -15.36 27.93 30.73
C VAL A 112 -15.20 29.11 31.73
N PRO A 113 -15.72 28.99 32.95
CA PRO A 113 -15.59 30.03 33.96
C PRO A 113 -14.12 30.34 34.28
N SER A 114 -13.82 31.62 34.51
CA SER A 114 -12.44 32.07 34.74
C SER A 114 -11.72 31.38 35.90
N ALA A 115 -12.46 30.87 36.88
CA ALA A 115 -11.90 30.09 37.98
C ALA A 115 -11.35 28.72 37.53
N PHE A 116 -11.87 28.15 36.45
CA PHE A 116 -11.44 26.86 35.91
C PHE A 116 -10.63 27.01 34.62
N ALA A 117 -10.55 28.22 34.04
CA ALA A 117 -9.80 28.44 32.80
C ALA A 117 -8.32 28.05 32.88
N GLY A 118 -7.72 28.15 34.07
CA GLY A 118 -6.30 27.79 34.29
C GLY A 118 -6.03 26.27 34.31
N VAL A 119 -7.07 25.47 34.44
CA VAL A 119 -6.98 24.00 34.46
C VAL A 119 -7.67 23.34 33.28
N ALA A 120 -8.43 24.07 32.47
CA ALA A 120 -9.00 23.57 31.23
C ALA A 120 -7.88 23.17 30.24
N ALA A 121 -7.99 22.02 29.61
CA ALA A 121 -6.87 21.44 28.88
C ALA A 121 -7.22 20.92 27.48
N ASP A 122 -6.36 21.25 26.51
CA ASP A 122 -6.19 20.46 25.30
C ASP A 122 -5.57 19.10 25.70
N CYS A 123 -6.30 18.00 25.50
CA CYS A 123 -5.83 16.66 25.88
C CYS A 123 -4.74 16.13 24.93
N GLU A 124 -4.53 16.76 23.77
CA GLU A 124 -3.61 16.33 22.72
C GLU A 124 -3.92 14.88 22.26
N ILE A 125 -5.21 14.56 22.17
CA ILE A 125 -5.75 13.29 21.66
C ILE A 125 -6.67 13.60 20.50
N GLU A 126 -6.51 12.89 19.40
CA GLU A 126 -7.37 12.96 18.22
C GLU A 126 -7.90 11.56 17.84
N PHE A 127 -8.96 11.56 17.08
CA PHE A 127 -9.64 10.34 16.62
C PHE A 127 -9.75 10.38 15.09
N CYS A 128 -9.48 9.24 14.45
CA CYS A 128 -9.76 9.07 13.02
C CYS A 128 -10.69 7.87 12.83
N LEU A 129 -11.63 7.93 11.89
CA LEU A 129 -12.23 6.70 11.40
C LEU A 129 -11.15 5.83 10.76
N ALA A 130 -11.15 4.53 11.08
CA ALA A 130 -10.18 3.59 10.55
C ALA A 130 -10.28 3.55 9.01
N VAL A 131 -9.15 3.71 8.34
CA VAL A 131 -9.01 3.56 6.88
C VAL A 131 -8.41 2.22 6.49
N ARG A 132 -7.97 1.44 7.50
CA ARG A 132 -7.45 0.09 7.40
C ARG A 132 -8.22 -0.82 8.35
N ASP A 133 -8.71 -1.98 7.86
CA ASP A 133 -9.37 -2.98 8.69
C ASP A 133 -8.34 -3.88 9.42
N PRO A 134 -8.76 -4.79 10.34
CA PRO A 134 -7.84 -5.69 11.04
C PRO A 134 -7.04 -6.64 10.14
N ASN A 135 -7.45 -6.84 8.88
CA ASN A 135 -6.74 -7.66 7.89
C ASN A 135 -5.81 -6.83 7.00
N GLY A 136 -5.74 -5.51 7.22
CA GLY A 136 -4.91 -4.60 6.44
C GLY A 136 -5.58 -4.05 5.16
N ASN A 137 -6.86 -4.34 4.92
CA ASN A 137 -7.57 -3.85 3.74
C ASN A 137 -8.13 -2.43 3.96
N VAL A 138 -8.38 -1.75 2.85
CA VAL A 138 -9.07 -0.45 2.86
C VAL A 138 -10.47 -0.58 3.44
N THR A 139 -10.84 0.35 4.33
CA THR A 139 -12.16 0.41 4.96
C THR A 139 -12.62 1.85 5.15
N THR A 140 -13.90 2.04 5.44
CA THR A 140 -14.46 3.33 5.88
C THR A 140 -14.45 3.51 7.40
N GLY A 141 -14.03 2.49 8.17
CA GLY A 141 -14.15 2.48 9.63
C GLY A 141 -15.59 2.35 10.15
N ILE A 142 -16.54 2.04 9.28
CA ILE A 142 -17.97 1.91 9.62
C ILE A 142 -18.44 0.52 9.24
N THR A 143 -19.03 -0.20 10.19
CA THR A 143 -19.75 -1.45 9.92
C THR A 143 -21.25 -1.27 10.18
N ARG A 144 -22.08 -1.99 9.44
CA ARG A 144 -23.55 -1.90 9.56
C ARG A 144 -24.15 -3.28 9.68
N THR A 145 -24.79 -3.56 10.83
CA THR A 145 -25.34 -4.87 11.16
C THR A 145 -26.85 -4.75 11.38
N TYR A 146 -27.63 -5.44 10.53
CA TYR A 146 -29.06 -5.56 10.75
C TYR A 146 -29.35 -6.53 11.89
N THR A 147 -30.28 -6.16 12.79
CA THR A 147 -30.71 -7.00 13.90
C THR A 147 -32.24 -7.12 13.98
N THR A 148 -32.73 -8.23 14.53
CA THR A 148 -34.14 -8.39 14.91
C THR A 148 -34.42 -7.88 16.33
N THR A 149 -33.41 -7.63 17.13
CA THR A 149 -33.50 -7.08 18.49
C THR A 149 -34.05 -5.66 18.46
N SER A 150 -35.09 -5.42 19.24
CA SER A 150 -35.75 -4.10 19.26
C SER A 150 -34.96 -3.05 20.04
N SER A 151 -34.36 -3.46 21.14
CA SER A 151 -33.47 -2.66 21.98
C SER A 151 -32.58 -3.59 22.81
N PHE A 152 -31.40 -3.11 23.16
CA PHE A 152 -30.44 -3.85 23.96
C PHE A 152 -30.57 -3.40 25.43
N SER A 153 -30.83 -4.35 26.31
CA SER A 153 -31.04 -4.09 27.77
C SER A 153 -29.86 -4.50 28.63
N GLY A 154 -28.86 -5.19 28.06
CA GLY A 154 -27.64 -5.58 28.79
C GLY A 154 -26.42 -4.88 28.20
N TYR A 155 -25.29 -4.99 28.87
CA TYR A 155 -24.05 -4.26 28.51
C TYR A 155 -23.13 -4.99 27.52
N THR A 156 -23.46 -6.22 27.11
CA THR A 156 -22.57 -7.02 26.25
C THR A 156 -23.23 -7.56 24.97
N SER A 157 -24.57 -7.68 24.92
CA SER A 157 -25.25 -8.35 23.82
C SER A 157 -25.08 -7.66 22.46
N MET A 158 -24.95 -6.32 22.42
CA MET A 158 -24.67 -5.58 21.18
C MET A 158 -23.22 -5.79 20.68
N LYS A 159 -22.33 -6.32 21.52
CA LYS A 159 -20.91 -6.51 21.25
C LYS A 159 -20.60 -7.90 20.67
N TYR A 160 -21.63 -8.74 20.40
CA TYR A 160 -21.45 -10.07 19.83
C TYR A 160 -22.43 -10.31 18.67
N SER A 161 -21.90 -10.79 17.55
CA SER A 161 -22.71 -11.20 16.39
C SER A 161 -23.68 -12.33 16.72
N SER A 162 -23.31 -13.24 17.62
CA SER A 162 -24.13 -14.35 18.08
C SER A 162 -25.39 -13.93 18.83
N THR A 163 -25.46 -12.70 19.32
CA THR A 163 -26.61 -12.13 20.05
C THR A 163 -27.33 -11.02 19.29
N GLY A 164 -27.03 -10.90 17.97
CA GLY A 164 -27.63 -9.89 17.09
C GLY A 164 -26.92 -8.54 17.08
N GLY A 165 -25.71 -8.48 17.65
CA GLY A 165 -24.83 -7.34 17.63
C GLY A 165 -23.72 -7.47 16.60
N GLN A 166 -22.57 -6.87 16.87
CA GLN A 166 -21.36 -6.88 16.05
C GLN A 166 -20.13 -7.15 16.91
N ASP A 167 -19.31 -8.13 16.51
CA ASP A 167 -18.06 -8.43 17.20
C ASP A 167 -17.07 -7.26 17.09
N ALA A 168 -16.29 -7.06 18.17
CA ALA A 168 -15.25 -6.04 18.20
C ALA A 168 -14.16 -6.28 17.14
N TRP A 169 -13.63 -5.22 16.58
CA TRP A 169 -12.31 -5.26 15.96
C TRP A 169 -11.23 -5.36 17.04
N ASN A 170 -10.02 -5.74 16.64
CA ASN A 170 -8.90 -5.90 17.58
C ASN A 170 -8.70 -4.64 18.43
N THR A 171 -8.96 -4.73 19.72
CA THR A 171 -8.90 -3.60 20.67
C THR A 171 -7.49 -3.14 20.99
N SER A 172 -6.46 -3.87 20.53
CA SER A 172 -5.07 -3.40 20.54
C SER A 172 -4.81 -2.31 19.51
N ASP A 173 -5.64 -2.24 18.46
CA ASP A 173 -5.44 -1.34 17.32
C ASP A 173 -6.58 -0.33 17.15
N TYR A 174 -7.77 -0.59 17.72
CA TYR A 174 -8.96 0.23 17.47
C TYR A 174 -9.75 0.51 18.75
N LEU A 175 -10.25 1.74 18.88
CA LEU A 175 -11.39 2.04 19.71
C LEU A 175 -12.66 1.56 18.99
N ASN A 176 -13.38 0.60 19.58
CA ASN A 176 -14.66 0.14 19.07
C ASN A 176 -15.80 0.99 19.66
N ILE A 177 -16.65 1.57 18.83
CA ILE A 177 -17.86 2.30 19.24
C ILE A 177 -19.06 1.59 18.64
N TRP A 178 -19.92 1.02 19.47
CA TRP A 178 -21.20 0.46 19.05
C TRP A 178 -22.30 1.50 19.16
N VAL A 179 -23.05 1.69 18.09
CA VAL A 179 -24.22 2.58 18.03
C VAL A 179 -25.45 1.74 17.79
N CYS A 180 -26.37 1.72 18.76
CA CYS A 180 -27.56 0.88 18.72
C CYS A 180 -28.73 1.52 19.50
N ASN A 181 -29.89 0.89 19.50
CA ASN A 181 -31.02 1.30 20.35
C ASN A 181 -30.86 0.70 21.75
N LEU A 182 -30.55 1.53 22.74
CA LEU A 182 -30.42 1.12 24.12
C LEU A 182 -31.77 1.15 24.84
N ALA A 183 -31.97 0.19 25.73
CA ALA A 183 -33.16 0.16 26.58
C ALA A 183 -33.01 1.08 27.81
N SER A 184 -34.11 1.28 28.56
CA SER A 184 -34.14 1.93 29.86
C SER A 184 -33.62 3.36 29.91
N GLY A 185 -33.59 4.08 28.77
CA GLY A 185 -33.15 5.46 28.71
C GLY A 185 -31.66 5.65 28.95
N LEU A 186 -30.83 4.63 28.72
CA LEU A 186 -29.39 4.76 28.67
C LEU A 186 -28.97 5.59 27.49
N LEU A 187 -28.08 6.56 27.68
CA LEU A 187 -27.47 7.33 26.60
C LEU A 187 -26.23 6.63 26.06
N GLY A 188 -25.44 6.05 26.95
CA GLY A 188 -24.23 5.31 26.61
C GLY A 188 -23.62 4.59 27.80
N PHE A 189 -22.52 3.89 27.54
CA PHE A 189 -21.62 3.32 28.54
C PHE A 189 -20.29 2.92 27.92
N ALA A 190 -19.26 2.81 28.74
CA ALA A 190 -17.92 2.39 28.33
C ALA A 190 -17.43 1.17 29.14
N THR A 191 -16.37 0.56 28.65
CA THR A 191 -15.59 -0.43 29.39
C THR A 191 -14.31 0.21 29.92
N PHE A 192 -14.09 0.19 31.23
CA PHE A 192 -12.84 0.64 31.83
C PHE A 192 -11.66 -0.21 31.37
N PRO A 193 -10.41 0.33 31.39
CA PRO A 193 -9.21 -0.45 31.13
C PRO A 193 -9.10 -1.68 32.03
N GLY A 194 -8.54 -2.78 31.51
CA GLY A 194 -8.41 -4.05 32.24
C GLY A 194 -9.63 -4.99 32.14
N GLY A 195 -10.67 -4.61 31.40
CA GLY A 195 -11.80 -5.45 31.05
C GLY A 195 -11.48 -6.48 29.97
N ASN A 196 -12.49 -7.26 29.57
CA ASN A 196 -12.36 -8.26 28.51
C ASN A 196 -12.23 -7.57 27.13
N SER A 197 -11.18 -7.91 26.38
CA SER A 197 -10.90 -7.34 25.08
C SER A 197 -12.02 -7.51 24.04
N SER A 198 -12.80 -8.61 24.10
CA SER A 198 -13.93 -8.83 23.18
C SER A 198 -15.11 -7.88 23.41
N THR A 199 -15.14 -7.17 24.53
CA THR A 199 -16.20 -6.21 24.89
C THR A 199 -15.67 -4.82 25.20
N ASP A 200 -14.35 -4.59 24.99
CA ASP A 200 -13.72 -3.31 25.27
C ASP A 200 -14.11 -2.26 24.22
N GLY A 201 -14.54 -1.10 24.69
CA GLY A 201 -14.95 0.03 23.86
C GLY A 201 -16.12 0.80 24.48
N VAL A 202 -16.78 1.56 23.62
CA VAL A 202 -17.85 2.50 23.95
C VAL A 202 -19.16 2.07 23.28
N VAL A 203 -20.28 2.24 23.94
CA VAL A 203 -21.62 2.03 23.38
C VAL A 203 -22.42 3.33 23.55
N CYS A 204 -23.07 3.78 22.47
CA CYS A 204 -23.96 4.94 22.50
C CYS A 204 -25.33 4.58 21.91
N ASP A 205 -26.39 5.18 22.44
CA ASP A 205 -27.68 5.13 21.78
C ASP A 205 -27.66 5.98 20.51
N TYR A 206 -28.30 5.48 19.46
CA TYR A 206 -28.31 6.11 18.13
C TYR A 206 -28.93 7.54 18.13
N ALA A 207 -29.79 7.85 19.11
CA ALA A 207 -30.42 9.16 19.27
C ALA A 207 -29.57 10.18 20.05
N TYR A 208 -28.39 9.77 20.54
CA TYR A 208 -27.48 10.61 21.35
C TYR A 208 -26.03 10.53 20.85
N PHE A 209 -25.87 10.26 19.56
CA PHE A 209 -24.58 10.13 18.88
C PHE A 209 -24.48 11.15 17.74
N GLY A 210 -23.46 12.01 17.74
CA GLY A 210 -23.30 13.12 16.80
C GLY A 210 -24.20 14.32 17.09
N ASN A 211 -24.22 15.28 16.16
CA ASN A 211 -25.02 16.51 16.28
C ASN A 211 -25.96 16.74 15.08
N THR A 212 -26.19 15.71 14.28
CA THR A 212 -27.09 15.74 13.12
C THR A 212 -27.98 14.51 13.07
N GLY A 213 -28.84 14.44 12.08
CA GLY A 213 -29.64 13.23 11.80
C GLY A 213 -30.65 12.92 12.90
N THR A 214 -30.42 11.86 13.67
CA THR A 214 -31.33 11.40 14.73
C THR A 214 -30.99 11.93 16.11
N ALA A 215 -29.92 12.72 16.24
CA ALA A 215 -29.50 13.31 17.49
C ALA A 215 -30.64 14.15 18.11
N THR A 216 -30.89 13.96 19.40
CA THR A 216 -32.08 14.48 20.08
C THR A 216 -31.71 15.29 21.33
N SER A 217 -32.21 16.53 21.38
CA SER A 217 -32.03 17.44 22.52
C SER A 217 -32.60 16.83 23.83
N PRO A 218 -31.94 17.09 24.97
CA PRO A 218 -30.83 18.00 25.21
C PRO A 218 -29.43 17.39 25.09
N TYR A 219 -29.29 16.19 24.48
CA TYR A 219 -28.04 15.44 24.32
C TYR A 219 -27.73 15.24 22.84
N ASP A 220 -27.82 16.33 22.08
CA ASP A 220 -27.72 16.38 20.62
C ASP A 220 -26.46 17.09 20.08
N LEU A 221 -25.47 17.33 20.96
CA LEU A 221 -24.18 17.91 20.58
C LEU A 221 -23.02 16.89 20.68
N GLY A 222 -23.34 15.58 20.76
CA GLY A 222 -22.37 14.49 20.72
C GLY A 222 -21.55 14.28 22.00
N ARG A 223 -21.90 15.02 23.09
CA ARG A 223 -21.16 14.98 24.36
C ARG A 223 -21.36 13.66 25.13
N THR A 224 -22.34 12.86 24.73
CA THR A 224 -22.48 11.48 25.25
C THR A 224 -21.25 10.64 24.89
N ALA A 225 -20.85 10.62 23.62
CA ALA A 225 -19.65 9.84 23.22
C ALA A 225 -18.37 10.43 23.83
N THR A 226 -18.26 11.76 23.97
CA THR A 226 -17.13 12.42 24.64
C THR A 226 -17.02 11.94 26.10
N HIS A 227 -18.13 11.87 26.83
CA HIS A 227 -18.21 11.35 28.21
C HIS A 227 -17.78 9.89 28.27
N GLU A 228 -18.34 9.03 27.42
CA GLU A 228 -18.03 7.59 27.44
C GLU A 228 -16.60 7.28 27.03
N VAL A 229 -16.03 8.03 26.06
CA VAL A 229 -14.62 7.92 25.72
C VAL A 229 -13.72 8.36 26.88
N GLY A 230 -14.15 9.35 27.68
CA GLY A 230 -13.50 9.70 28.94
C GLY A 230 -13.39 8.50 29.88
N HIS A 231 -14.45 7.75 30.11
CA HIS A 231 -14.45 6.52 30.90
C HIS A 231 -13.55 5.43 30.28
N TRP A 232 -13.64 5.24 28.98
CA TRP A 232 -12.78 4.29 28.28
C TRP A 232 -11.29 4.64 28.43
N LEU A 233 -10.96 5.93 28.57
CA LEU A 233 -9.63 6.44 28.92
C LEU A 233 -9.39 6.57 30.43
N ASN A 234 -10.15 5.83 31.24
CA ASN A 234 -9.99 5.70 32.69
C ASN A 234 -10.37 6.93 33.52
N LEU A 235 -11.25 7.80 33.04
CA LEU A 235 -11.83 8.85 33.86
C LEU A 235 -13.05 8.31 34.62
N TYR A 236 -13.18 8.69 35.89
CA TYR A 236 -14.37 8.46 36.70
C TYR A 236 -15.30 9.67 36.56
N HIS A 237 -16.58 9.50 36.96
CA HIS A 237 -17.45 10.64 37.10
C HIS A 237 -16.85 11.65 38.07
N ILE A 238 -17.07 12.94 37.82
CA ILE A 238 -16.41 14.01 38.56
C ILE A 238 -16.82 14.04 40.06
N TRP A 239 -17.97 13.48 40.40
CA TRP A 239 -18.41 13.32 41.81
C TRP A 239 -17.88 12.02 42.45
N GLY A 240 -17.11 11.19 41.71
CA GLY A 240 -16.52 9.95 42.23
C GLY A 240 -17.53 8.88 42.64
N ASP A 241 -18.72 8.87 42.01
CA ASP A 241 -19.81 7.89 42.19
C ASP A 241 -20.33 7.72 43.63
N SER A 242 -20.10 8.72 44.47
CA SER A 242 -20.58 8.82 45.83
C SER A 242 -20.63 10.25 46.31
N TYR A 243 -21.40 10.53 47.36
CA TYR A 243 -21.48 11.87 47.95
C TYR A 243 -20.10 12.39 48.36
N CYS A 244 -19.66 13.51 47.75
CA CYS A 244 -18.31 14.07 47.91
C CYS A 244 -17.19 13.06 47.59
N GLY A 245 -17.39 12.18 46.61
CA GLY A 245 -16.49 11.10 46.26
C GLY A 245 -15.14 11.56 45.73
N ASN A 246 -14.40 10.63 45.18
CA ASN A 246 -13.06 10.88 44.61
C ASN A 246 -12.96 10.34 43.18
N ASP A 247 -12.75 11.23 42.22
CA ASP A 247 -12.56 10.90 40.81
C ASP A 247 -11.08 10.61 40.49
N TYR A 248 -10.20 10.58 41.46
CA TYR A 248 -8.74 10.39 41.36
C TYR A 248 -8.03 11.47 40.55
N VAL A 249 -8.63 12.66 40.44
CA VAL A 249 -8.05 13.83 39.76
C VAL A 249 -7.95 14.98 40.79
N SER A 250 -6.81 15.65 40.85
CA SER A 250 -6.54 16.62 41.91
C SER A 250 -6.97 18.05 41.61
N ASP A 251 -7.19 18.38 40.35
CA ASP A 251 -7.59 19.72 39.89
C ASP A 251 -9.09 19.85 39.56
N THR A 252 -9.84 18.79 39.81
CA THR A 252 -11.31 18.79 39.87
C THR A 252 -11.78 19.04 41.28
N PRO A 253 -12.69 20.01 41.55
CA PRO A 253 -13.29 20.19 42.85
C PRO A 253 -14.22 19.01 43.18
N LYS A 254 -14.40 18.72 44.45
CA LYS A 254 -15.36 17.68 44.86
C LYS A 254 -16.80 18.13 44.62
N HIS A 255 -17.60 17.23 44.05
CA HIS A 255 -19.03 17.42 43.81
C HIS A 255 -19.85 16.63 44.86
N GLU A 256 -21.04 17.17 45.22
CA GLU A 256 -21.96 16.44 46.10
C GLU A 256 -22.48 15.17 45.42
N GLU A 257 -22.93 15.32 44.17
CA GLU A 257 -23.48 14.27 43.33
C GLU A 257 -23.45 14.73 41.86
N SER A 258 -24.06 13.98 40.95
CA SER A 258 -24.20 14.36 39.54
C SER A 258 -25.09 15.59 39.39
N ASN A 259 -24.66 16.52 38.49
CA ASN A 259 -25.45 17.67 38.12
C ASN A 259 -26.30 17.36 36.88
N TYR A 260 -27.49 17.92 36.79
CA TYR A 260 -28.42 17.77 35.65
C TYR A 260 -28.84 19.12 35.10
N GLY A 261 -29.34 19.13 33.86
CA GLY A 261 -29.72 20.35 33.19
C GLY A 261 -28.53 21.24 32.91
N CYS A 262 -28.69 22.57 33.12
CA CYS A 262 -27.60 23.54 32.98
C CYS A 262 -27.55 24.40 34.27
N PRO A 263 -26.78 24.00 35.28
CA PRO A 263 -26.64 24.75 36.51
C PRO A 263 -26.09 26.17 36.26
N SER A 264 -26.39 27.09 37.13
CA SER A 264 -25.81 28.45 37.09
C SER A 264 -24.47 28.47 37.82
N TYR A 265 -23.49 29.11 37.23
CA TYR A 265 -22.17 29.30 37.84
C TYR A 265 -22.15 30.54 38.75
N PRO A 266 -21.52 30.50 39.97
CA PRO A 266 -20.94 29.34 40.59
C PRO A 266 -22.02 28.40 41.18
N HIS A 267 -21.78 27.07 41.01
CA HIS A 267 -22.66 26.07 41.60
C HIS A 267 -22.07 25.62 42.94
N ALA A 268 -22.76 25.98 44.02
CA ALA A 268 -22.26 25.75 45.38
C ALA A 268 -22.27 24.26 45.74
N SER A 269 -21.28 23.82 46.51
CA SER A 269 -21.17 22.47 47.05
C SER A 269 -20.91 22.51 48.54
N SER A 270 -21.46 21.57 49.28
CA SER A 270 -21.19 21.38 50.73
C SER A 270 -19.92 20.55 50.95
N CYS A 271 -19.31 20.01 49.91
CA CYS A 271 -18.12 19.19 50.00
C CYS A 271 -16.91 20.01 50.44
N SER A 272 -16.15 19.49 51.39
CA SER A 272 -14.91 20.13 51.83
C SER A 272 -13.87 20.12 50.68
N GLY A 273 -13.31 21.30 50.41
CA GLY A 273 -12.28 21.45 49.34
C GLY A 273 -12.80 22.00 48.02
N THR A 274 -14.12 22.15 47.82
CA THR A 274 -14.69 22.72 46.61
C THR A 274 -14.41 24.23 46.49
N GLY A 275 -14.28 24.95 47.59
CA GLY A 275 -13.97 26.39 47.63
C GLY A 275 -15.09 27.25 47.09
N SER A 276 -14.80 28.55 46.88
CA SER A 276 -15.76 29.54 46.37
C SER A 276 -16.07 29.41 44.87
N SER A 277 -15.29 28.65 44.15
CA SER A 277 -15.51 28.38 42.72
C SER A 277 -16.68 27.44 42.45
N GLY A 278 -17.10 26.67 43.49
CA GLY A 278 -18.17 25.70 43.39
C GLY A 278 -17.78 24.45 42.57
N GLU A 279 -18.79 23.71 42.16
CA GLU A 279 -18.65 22.49 41.36
C GLU A 279 -18.32 22.81 39.88
N MET A 280 -17.52 21.94 39.25
CA MET A 280 -17.12 22.05 37.85
C MET A 280 -18.15 21.32 36.96
N PHE A 281 -19.43 21.68 37.07
CA PHE A 281 -20.55 21.04 36.37
C PHE A 281 -20.42 21.08 34.82
N MET A 282 -19.55 21.94 34.26
CA MET A 282 -19.27 22.04 32.83
C MET A 282 -18.22 21.03 32.35
N ASN A 283 -17.75 20.16 33.20
CA ASN A 283 -16.82 19.10 32.86
C ASN A 283 -17.54 17.98 32.10
N TYR A 284 -16.89 17.41 31.07
CA TYR A 284 -17.49 16.32 30.30
C TYR A 284 -17.80 15.06 31.10
N MET A 285 -17.24 14.90 32.30
CA MET A 285 -17.50 13.78 33.19
C MET A 285 -18.63 14.02 34.20
N ASP A 286 -19.44 15.07 34.03
CA ASP A 286 -20.69 15.32 34.74
C ASP A 286 -21.92 14.86 33.93
N TYR A 287 -23.14 15.02 34.47
CA TYR A 287 -24.40 14.64 33.83
C TYR A 287 -25.23 15.83 33.31
N THR A 288 -24.63 16.98 33.16
CA THR A 288 -25.29 18.15 32.60
C THR A 288 -25.70 17.94 31.15
N ASN A 289 -26.58 18.81 30.63
CA ASN A 289 -26.93 18.81 29.21
C ASN A 289 -25.71 19.12 28.35
N ASP A 290 -25.68 18.59 27.14
CA ASP A 290 -24.56 18.79 26.20
C ASP A 290 -24.15 20.26 26.03
N ALA A 291 -25.14 21.17 25.95
CA ALA A 291 -24.90 22.61 25.81
C ALA A 291 -24.18 23.26 27.00
N CYS A 292 -23.95 22.53 28.07
CA CYS A 292 -23.33 23.02 29.31
C CYS A 292 -22.04 22.28 29.69
N MET A 293 -21.53 21.43 28.80
CA MET A 293 -20.28 20.69 28.93
C MET A 293 -19.22 21.25 27.97
N PHE A 294 -18.08 21.73 28.49
CA PHE A 294 -17.13 22.49 27.67
C PHE A 294 -15.67 22.02 27.82
N MET A 295 -15.31 21.20 28.82
CA MET A 295 -13.92 20.99 29.13
C MET A 295 -13.61 19.65 29.81
N PHE A 296 -12.37 19.19 29.60
CA PHE A 296 -11.61 18.36 30.50
C PHE A 296 -10.60 19.19 31.30
N SER A 297 -10.15 18.70 32.46
CA SER A 297 -9.08 19.31 33.24
C SER A 297 -7.69 18.80 32.83
N THR A 298 -6.63 19.51 33.25
CA THR A 298 -5.23 19.09 33.07
C THR A 298 -4.96 17.75 33.77
N GLY A 299 -5.54 17.53 34.96
CA GLY A 299 -5.43 16.26 35.66
C GLY A 299 -6.11 15.11 34.92
N GLN A 300 -7.27 15.37 34.32
CA GLN A 300 -7.97 14.40 33.47
C GLN A 300 -7.16 14.10 32.20
N LYS A 301 -6.61 15.12 31.51
CA LYS A 301 -5.66 14.96 30.41
C LYS A 301 -4.52 14.00 30.80
N ASN A 302 -3.86 14.30 31.93
CA ASN A 302 -2.71 13.49 32.37
C ASN A 302 -3.10 12.04 32.64
N ARG A 303 -4.29 11.81 33.23
CA ARG A 303 -4.80 10.47 33.49
C ARG A 303 -5.10 9.71 32.20
N MET A 304 -5.79 10.32 31.23
CA MET A 304 -6.08 9.72 29.92
C MET A 304 -4.79 9.38 29.14
N ARG A 305 -3.82 10.29 29.13
CA ARG A 305 -2.54 10.06 28.46
C ARG A 305 -1.70 8.99 29.17
N ALA A 306 -1.77 8.89 30.47
CA ALA A 306 -1.14 7.80 31.23
C ALA A 306 -1.74 6.45 30.83
N THR A 307 -3.06 6.35 30.73
CA THR A 307 -3.78 5.14 30.26
C THR A 307 -3.34 4.74 28.86
N LEU A 308 -3.19 5.70 27.94
CA LEU A 308 -2.66 5.45 26.58
C LEU A 308 -1.19 5.03 26.55
N ASN A 309 -0.44 5.24 27.62
CA ASN A 309 0.96 4.81 27.73
C ASN A 309 1.15 3.59 28.66
N SER A 310 0.09 3.06 29.27
CA SER A 310 0.06 1.85 30.09
C SER A 310 -0.80 0.77 29.44
N SER A 311 -2.00 0.59 29.91
CA SER A 311 -2.93 -0.47 29.51
C SER A 311 -3.41 -0.40 28.06
N ARG A 312 -3.39 0.78 27.43
CA ARG A 312 -3.79 1.00 26.03
C ARG A 312 -2.62 1.38 25.12
N SER A 313 -1.39 1.08 25.53
CA SER A 313 -0.17 1.51 24.81
C SER A 313 -0.03 0.92 23.41
N SER A 314 -0.66 -0.20 23.11
CA SER A 314 -0.68 -0.80 21.77
C SER A 314 -1.31 0.12 20.71
N LEU A 315 -2.28 0.97 21.09
CA LEU A 315 -2.91 1.94 20.19
C LEU A 315 -1.92 2.95 19.61
N LEU A 316 -0.83 3.27 20.34
CA LEU A 316 0.20 4.21 19.89
C LEU A 316 0.97 3.72 18.64
N SER A 317 0.95 2.43 18.37
CA SER A 317 1.57 1.80 17.21
C SER A 317 0.56 1.34 16.15
N SER A 318 -0.72 1.62 16.35
CA SER A 318 -1.76 1.21 15.41
C SER A 318 -1.59 1.85 14.03
N LEU A 319 -1.81 1.04 13.00
CA LEU A 319 -1.82 1.47 11.60
C LEU A 319 -3.24 1.82 11.09
N GLY A 320 -4.24 1.79 11.97
CA GLY A 320 -5.65 1.98 11.59
C GLY A 320 -5.97 3.30 10.89
N CYS A 321 -5.23 4.39 11.20
CA CYS A 321 -5.35 5.69 10.55
C CYS A 321 -4.46 5.85 9.32
N GLN A 322 -3.62 4.86 9.00
CA GLN A 322 -2.72 4.95 7.86
C GLN A 322 -3.41 4.47 6.59
N VAL A 323 -3.44 5.33 5.59
CA VAL A 323 -4.06 5.02 4.30
C VAL A 323 -3.38 3.80 3.67
N VAL A 324 -4.18 2.86 3.19
CA VAL A 324 -3.73 1.70 2.41
C VAL A 324 -3.73 2.09 0.95
N TYR A 325 -2.56 2.08 0.34
CA TYR A 325 -2.44 2.29 -1.09
C TYR A 325 -2.32 0.95 -1.82
N PRO A 326 -2.96 0.77 -2.98
CA PRO A 326 -2.81 -0.45 -3.76
C PRO A 326 -1.34 -0.60 -4.19
N PRO A 327 -0.76 -1.81 -4.14
CA PRO A 327 0.62 -2.02 -4.58
C PRO A 327 0.74 -1.79 -6.08
N ILE A 328 1.92 -1.34 -6.52
CA ILE A 328 2.26 -1.28 -7.95
C ILE A 328 2.56 -2.72 -8.40
N ILE A 329 1.98 -3.14 -9.53
CA ILE A 329 2.22 -4.45 -10.15
C ILE A 329 2.72 -4.21 -11.56
N LEU A 330 3.90 -4.78 -11.90
CA LEU A 330 4.55 -4.63 -13.20
C LEU A 330 4.41 -5.92 -14.02
N SER A 331 4.13 -5.75 -15.31
CA SER A 331 4.19 -6.79 -16.33
C SER A 331 4.69 -6.20 -17.63
N SER A 332 5.24 -7.03 -18.54
CA SER A 332 5.72 -6.53 -19.83
C SER A 332 5.56 -7.54 -20.95
N THR A 333 5.61 -7.03 -22.18
CA THR A 333 5.93 -7.79 -23.38
C THR A 333 7.23 -7.27 -23.95
N THR A 334 8.17 -8.17 -24.30
CA THR A 334 9.46 -7.82 -24.88
C THR A 334 9.53 -8.26 -26.34
N THR A 335 10.16 -7.45 -27.18
CA THR A 335 10.55 -7.82 -28.55
C THR A 335 12.07 -7.92 -28.57
N ASN A 336 12.59 -9.10 -28.90
CA ASN A 336 14.01 -9.35 -29.07
C ASN A 336 14.55 -8.72 -30.36
N LEU A 337 15.88 -8.65 -30.52
CA LEU A 337 16.49 -8.18 -31.72
C LEU A 337 16.17 -9.08 -32.92
N SER A 338 15.89 -8.47 -34.06
CA SER A 338 15.68 -9.20 -35.32
C SER A 338 16.98 -9.82 -35.82
N CYS A 339 18.11 -9.12 -35.65
CA CYS A 339 19.45 -9.54 -36.06
C CYS A 339 20.45 -9.33 -34.92
N SER A 340 21.57 -10.05 -34.97
CA SER A 340 22.69 -9.78 -34.07
C SER A 340 23.16 -8.33 -34.25
N LEU A 341 23.36 -7.64 -33.11
CA LEU A 341 23.74 -6.24 -33.02
C LEU A 341 22.72 -5.23 -33.66
N ALA A 342 21.54 -5.66 -34.06
CA ALA A 342 20.45 -4.74 -34.36
C ALA A 342 20.02 -4.01 -33.06
N ASN A 343 19.64 -2.76 -33.18
CA ASN A 343 19.14 -1.97 -32.03
C ASN A 343 17.64 -1.74 -32.19
N ASP A 344 16.88 -2.81 -32.42
CA ASP A 344 15.44 -2.79 -32.69
C ASP A 344 14.61 -3.48 -31.64
N GLY A 345 15.23 -3.89 -30.51
CA GLY A 345 14.54 -4.43 -29.37
C GLY A 345 13.59 -3.43 -28.70
N SER A 346 12.55 -3.92 -28.02
CA SER A 346 11.62 -3.07 -27.29
C SER A 346 11.06 -3.75 -26.07
N ILE A 347 10.63 -2.94 -25.09
CA ILE A 347 9.89 -3.36 -23.89
C ILE A 347 8.65 -2.50 -23.81
N ASN A 348 7.47 -3.14 -23.85
CA ASN A 348 6.18 -2.52 -23.60
C ASN A 348 5.80 -2.89 -22.17
N LEU A 349 5.89 -1.93 -21.22
CA LEU A 349 5.64 -2.09 -19.81
C LEU A 349 4.19 -1.78 -19.48
N SER A 350 3.57 -2.65 -18.70
CA SER A 350 2.28 -2.39 -18.07
C SER A 350 2.47 -2.26 -16.58
N ALA A 351 2.05 -1.13 -15.99
CA ALA A 351 2.04 -0.88 -14.56
C ALA A 351 0.60 -0.63 -14.12
N ILE A 352 0.11 -1.42 -13.17
CA ILE A 352 -1.23 -1.31 -12.59
C ILE A 352 -1.13 -1.15 -11.07
N GLY A 353 -2.15 -0.54 -10.44
CA GLY A 353 -2.10 -0.18 -9.01
C GLY A 353 -1.30 1.09 -8.78
N GLY A 354 -0.84 1.30 -7.54
CA GLY A 354 -0.23 2.57 -7.11
C GLY A 354 -1.20 3.75 -7.15
N VAL A 355 -0.72 4.91 -6.77
CA VAL A 355 -1.45 6.19 -6.81
C VAL A 355 -0.94 7.03 -7.98
N SER A 356 -1.80 7.33 -8.94
CA SER A 356 -1.43 8.15 -10.11
C SER A 356 -1.06 9.58 -9.72
N PRO A 357 -0.11 10.24 -10.47
CA PRO A 357 0.61 9.73 -11.61
C PRO A 357 1.76 8.77 -11.25
N LEU A 358 2.07 7.82 -12.15
CA LEU A 358 3.24 6.98 -12.05
C LEU A 358 4.42 7.63 -12.79
N SER A 359 5.62 7.48 -12.27
CA SER A 359 6.87 7.90 -12.90
C SER A 359 7.80 6.70 -13.09
N TYR A 360 8.64 6.74 -14.13
CA TYR A 360 9.47 5.63 -14.58
C TYR A 360 10.92 6.06 -14.64
N VAL A 361 11.83 5.19 -14.22
CA VAL A 361 13.28 5.38 -14.38
C VAL A 361 13.88 4.05 -14.80
N TRP A 362 14.43 4.02 -16.04
CA TRP A 362 15.10 2.86 -16.60
C TRP A 362 16.62 2.93 -16.41
N SER A 363 17.28 1.78 -16.40
CA SER A 363 18.73 1.67 -16.30
C SER A 363 19.49 2.34 -17.46
N ASN A 364 18.84 2.52 -18.61
CA ASN A 364 19.39 3.25 -19.78
C ASN A 364 19.14 4.77 -19.72
N GLY A 365 18.53 5.28 -18.63
CA GLY A 365 18.22 6.70 -18.43
C GLY A 365 16.88 7.15 -19.01
N SER A 366 16.10 6.28 -19.64
CA SER A 366 14.74 6.60 -20.10
C SER A 366 13.79 6.82 -18.93
N THR A 367 12.80 7.71 -19.13
CA THR A 367 11.75 8.02 -18.17
C THR A 367 10.34 7.76 -18.71
N THR A 368 10.23 7.15 -19.89
CA THR A 368 8.97 6.75 -20.49
C THR A 368 8.51 5.39 -19.96
N GLN A 369 7.22 5.11 -20.01
CA GLN A 369 6.68 3.79 -19.63
C GLN A 369 7.29 2.70 -20.51
N ASP A 370 7.22 2.87 -21.84
CA ASP A 370 7.74 1.95 -22.83
C ASP A 370 9.09 2.44 -23.34
N ILE A 371 9.97 1.50 -23.72
CA ILE A 371 11.27 1.79 -24.31
C ILE A 371 11.50 0.95 -25.57
N SER A 372 12.14 1.56 -26.56
CA SER A 372 12.42 0.96 -27.87
C SER A 372 13.83 1.29 -28.37
N ASN A 373 14.22 0.75 -29.50
CA ASN A 373 15.57 0.88 -30.09
C ASN A 373 16.64 0.36 -29.12
N LEU A 374 16.37 -0.80 -28.52
CA LEU A 374 17.23 -1.41 -27.51
C LEU A 374 18.23 -2.37 -28.15
N SER A 375 19.47 -2.37 -27.69
CA SER A 375 20.43 -3.45 -27.88
C SER A 375 20.10 -4.67 -27.01
N SER A 376 20.78 -5.79 -27.26
CA SER A 376 20.69 -6.95 -26.36
C SER A 376 21.25 -6.60 -24.98
N GLY A 377 20.59 -7.12 -23.92
CA GLY A 377 21.03 -6.86 -22.55
C GLY A 377 19.89 -6.82 -21.53
N TYR A 378 20.25 -6.51 -20.28
CA TYR A 378 19.32 -6.37 -19.16
C TYR A 378 18.89 -4.91 -19.00
N TYR A 379 17.59 -4.70 -18.84
CA TYR A 379 16.97 -3.41 -18.57
C TYR A 379 16.18 -3.48 -17.27
N ASN A 380 16.59 -2.67 -16.31
CA ASN A 380 15.89 -2.52 -15.04
C ASN A 380 15.03 -1.26 -15.09
N VAL A 381 13.79 -1.34 -14.59
CA VAL A 381 12.92 -0.19 -14.37
C VAL A 381 12.57 -0.07 -12.89
N THR A 382 12.54 1.16 -12.41
CA THR A 382 11.91 1.52 -11.14
C THR A 382 10.71 2.42 -11.43
N VAL A 383 9.54 2.00 -10.99
CA VAL A 383 8.29 2.76 -11.09
C VAL A 383 7.96 3.32 -9.73
N THR A 384 7.69 4.63 -9.67
CA THR A 384 7.33 5.34 -8.44
C THR A 384 5.97 5.99 -8.60
N ASP A 385 5.10 5.87 -7.63
CA ASP A 385 3.78 6.48 -7.62
C ASP A 385 3.78 7.87 -6.95
N ALA A 386 2.61 8.55 -6.94
CA ALA A 386 2.46 9.90 -6.40
C ALA A 386 2.67 10.00 -4.88
N VAL A 387 2.60 8.89 -4.14
CA VAL A 387 2.82 8.84 -2.68
C VAL A 387 4.19 8.26 -2.31
N GLY A 388 5.04 7.97 -3.31
CA GLY A 388 6.40 7.51 -3.11
C GLY A 388 6.56 5.99 -2.96
N GLN A 389 5.51 5.18 -3.21
CA GLN A 389 5.68 3.73 -3.33
C GLN A 389 6.48 3.41 -4.56
N THR A 390 7.38 2.43 -4.49
CA THR A 390 8.23 2.00 -5.60
C THR A 390 8.11 0.52 -5.85
N GLU A 391 8.15 0.13 -7.13
CA GLU A 391 8.29 -1.26 -7.57
C GLU A 391 9.32 -1.32 -8.68
N SER A 392 10.14 -2.39 -8.71
CA SER A 392 11.21 -2.54 -9.70
C SER A 392 11.15 -3.91 -10.37
N SER A 393 11.48 -3.93 -11.66
CA SER A 393 11.56 -5.18 -12.43
C SER A 393 12.71 -5.13 -13.43
N THR A 394 13.22 -6.31 -13.79
CA THR A 394 14.33 -6.45 -14.75
C THR A 394 13.88 -7.33 -15.90
N PHE A 395 14.13 -6.86 -17.12
CA PHE A 395 13.78 -7.54 -18.37
C PHE A 395 15.04 -7.80 -19.18
N TYR A 396 15.05 -8.86 -19.97
CA TYR A 396 16.16 -9.22 -20.84
C TYR A 396 15.73 -9.19 -22.30
N ILE A 397 16.50 -8.48 -23.14
CA ILE A 397 16.38 -8.47 -24.59
C ILE A 397 17.48 -9.38 -25.13
N SER A 398 17.11 -10.42 -25.84
CA SER A 398 18.05 -11.33 -26.49
C SER A 398 18.31 -10.95 -27.92
N GLU A 399 19.43 -11.44 -28.47
CA GLU A 399 19.75 -11.34 -29.90
C GLU A 399 19.96 -12.75 -30.48
N PRO A 400 19.71 -12.95 -31.79
CA PRO A 400 20.07 -14.19 -32.44
C PRO A 400 21.59 -14.30 -32.58
N SER A 401 22.10 -15.51 -32.74
CA SER A 401 23.53 -15.74 -33.04
C SER A 401 23.91 -15.07 -34.35
N PRO A 402 25.09 -14.41 -34.44
CA PRO A 402 25.53 -13.80 -35.71
C PRO A 402 25.73 -14.86 -36.81
N ILE A 403 25.55 -14.49 -38.07
CA ILE A 403 25.90 -15.34 -39.22
C ILE A 403 27.43 -15.48 -39.24
N ILE A 404 27.91 -16.71 -39.23
CA ILE A 404 29.34 -17.05 -39.31
C ILE A 404 29.58 -17.82 -40.59
N ILE A 405 30.51 -17.35 -41.41
CA ILE A 405 30.92 -17.94 -42.69
C ILE A 405 32.34 -18.50 -42.51
N THR A 406 32.52 -19.77 -42.79
CA THR A 406 33.81 -20.39 -42.96
C THR A 406 33.91 -20.95 -44.39
N TYR A 407 35.11 -20.96 -44.97
CA TYR A 407 35.31 -21.39 -46.37
C TYR A 407 36.62 -22.09 -46.57
N SER A 408 36.67 -22.85 -47.66
CA SER A 408 37.90 -23.36 -48.27
C SER A 408 37.96 -23.03 -49.76
N VAL A 409 39.14 -22.73 -50.25
CA VAL A 409 39.37 -22.30 -51.64
C VAL A 409 40.37 -23.22 -52.30
N ASN A 410 40.03 -23.68 -53.51
CA ASN A 410 41.00 -24.27 -54.41
C ASN A 410 41.33 -23.22 -55.50
N SER A 411 42.58 -22.84 -55.55
CA SER A 411 43.10 -21.95 -56.66
C SER A 411 43.00 -22.65 -58.03
N THR A 412 43.06 -21.92 -59.08
CA THR A 412 43.16 -22.51 -60.42
C THR A 412 44.47 -23.33 -60.54
N SER A 413 44.47 -24.40 -61.34
CA SER A 413 45.65 -25.23 -61.53
C SER A 413 46.75 -24.51 -62.23
N GLN A 414 46.38 -23.57 -63.13
CA GLN A 414 47.31 -22.73 -63.95
C GLN A 414 46.65 -21.38 -64.18
N ALA A 415 47.51 -20.38 -64.57
CA ALA A 415 47.04 -19.09 -64.96
C ALA A 415 46.12 -19.19 -66.19
N GLY A 416 44.94 -18.50 -66.09
CA GLY A 416 43.95 -18.47 -67.18
C GLY A 416 42.98 -19.69 -67.16
N PHE A 417 43.16 -20.65 -66.34
CA PHE A 417 42.23 -21.77 -66.21
C PHE A 417 40.99 -21.39 -65.32
N SER A 418 39.90 -22.13 -65.52
CA SER A 418 38.63 -21.92 -64.81
C SER A 418 38.24 -23.19 -64.09
N ASP A 419 39.17 -23.74 -63.28
CA ASP A 419 39.02 -24.95 -62.51
C ASP A 419 39.09 -24.67 -60.97
N GLY A 420 39.09 -23.42 -60.55
CA GLY A 420 39.02 -23.02 -59.18
C GLY A 420 37.66 -23.36 -58.50
N SER A 421 37.62 -23.41 -57.22
CA SER A 421 36.38 -23.65 -56.48
C SER A 421 36.39 -22.99 -55.08
N ILE A 422 35.22 -22.68 -54.59
CA ILE A 422 34.98 -22.17 -53.23
C ILE A 422 33.88 -23.05 -52.59
N PHE A 423 34.18 -23.63 -51.43
CA PHE A 423 33.22 -24.34 -50.61
C PHE A 423 33.02 -23.56 -49.34
N THR A 424 31.74 -23.28 -48.97
CA THR A 424 31.40 -22.49 -47.80
C THR A 424 30.58 -23.30 -46.79
N THR A 425 30.73 -22.94 -45.52
CA THR A 425 29.86 -23.41 -44.45
C THR A 425 29.31 -22.20 -43.72
N VAL A 426 27.99 -22.12 -43.62
CA VAL A 426 27.29 -21.07 -42.95
C VAL A 426 26.64 -21.59 -41.67
N SER A 427 26.81 -20.90 -40.55
CA SER A 427 26.21 -21.22 -39.25
C SER A 427 25.78 -19.95 -38.52
N GLY A 428 24.97 -20.06 -37.46
CA GLY A 428 24.35 -18.91 -36.79
C GLY A 428 23.23 -18.31 -37.63
N GLY A 429 22.72 -17.15 -37.27
CA GLY A 429 21.49 -16.60 -37.86
C GLY A 429 20.29 -17.50 -37.72
N THR A 430 19.29 -17.30 -38.56
CA THR A 430 18.05 -18.09 -38.60
C THR A 430 17.89 -18.76 -39.95
N ALA A 431 18.05 -20.11 -40.02
CA ALA A 431 17.81 -20.85 -41.24
C ALA A 431 16.33 -20.82 -41.67
N PRO A 432 16.02 -20.90 -42.99
CA PRO A 432 16.92 -21.13 -44.12
C PRO A 432 17.71 -19.89 -44.56
N TYR A 433 18.86 -20.16 -45.28
CA TYR A 433 19.69 -19.11 -45.84
C TYR A 433 19.45 -18.96 -47.32
N SER A 434 19.57 -17.72 -47.82
CA SER A 434 19.64 -17.37 -49.24
C SER A 434 21.06 -16.89 -49.58
N PHE A 435 21.59 -17.35 -50.71
CA PHE A 435 22.95 -17.09 -51.13
C PHE A 435 22.99 -16.27 -52.41
N SER A 436 23.99 -15.42 -52.54
CA SER A 436 24.29 -14.69 -53.76
C SER A 436 25.78 -14.48 -53.90
N TRP A 437 26.32 -14.77 -55.09
CA TRP A 437 27.71 -14.56 -55.47
C TRP A 437 27.83 -13.51 -56.57
N GLN A 438 28.86 -12.73 -56.45
CA GLN A 438 29.35 -11.85 -57.54
C GLN A 438 30.85 -12.09 -57.70
N GLY A 439 31.33 -12.09 -58.95
CA GLY A 439 32.72 -12.36 -59.21
C GLY A 439 33.22 -11.72 -60.52
N PRO A 440 34.45 -12.03 -60.98
CA PRO A 440 35.04 -11.51 -62.14
C PRO A 440 34.21 -11.75 -63.43
N ASN A 441 34.32 -10.83 -64.42
CA ASN A 441 33.63 -10.91 -65.69
C ASN A 441 32.11 -11.04 -65.65
N GLY A 442 31.47 -10.50 -64.54
CA GLY A 442 30.01 -10.57 -64.32
C GLY A 442 29.54 -11.92 -63.86
N TYR A 443 30.41 -12.74 -63.27
CA TYR A 443 30.01 -14.02 -62.62
C TYR A 443 28.97 -13.80 -61.55
N SER A 444 27.93 -14.64 -61.54
CA SER A 444 26.92 -14.67 -60.52
C SER A 444 26.42 -16.10 -60.28
N ALA A 445 26.08 -16.42 -59.01
CA ALA A 445 25.49 -17.70 -58.61
C ALA A 445 24.61 -17.52 -57.37
N SER A 446 23.72 -18.48 -57.09
CA SER A 446 22.84 -18.51 -55.94
C SER A 446 22.94 -19.79 -55.12
N THR A 447 23.98 -20.58 -55.39
CA THR A 447 24.30 -21.81 -54.64
C THR A 447 25.23 -21.50 -53.47
N GLN A 448 25.26 -22.33 -52.44
CA GLN A 448 26.17 -22.19 -51.31
C GLN A 448 27.64 -22.31 -51.78
N ASP A 449 27.94 -23.35 -52.57
CA ASP A 449 29.26 -23.63 -53.10
C ASP A 449 29.31 -23.26 -54.57
N ILE A 450 30.50 -22.85 -55.07
CA ILE A 450 30.74 -22.50 -56.45
C ILE A 450 32.02 -23.12 -56.99
N GLN A 451 31.98 -23.54 -58.25
CA GLN A 451 33.07 -24.26 -58.93
C GLN A 451 33.28 -23.71 -60.37
N ASN A 452 34.31 -24.21 -61.02
CA ASN A 452 34.70 -23.77 -62.35
C ASN A 452 35.03 -22.27 -62.43
N LEU A 453 35.78 -21.81 -61.41
CA LEU A 453 36.10 -20.41 -61.23
C LEU A 453 37.42 -20.02 -61.85
N ILE A 454 37.49 -18.85 -62.46
CA ILE A 454 38.76 -18.19 -62.82
C ILE A 454 39.38 -17.53 -61.60
N ALA A 455 40.67 -17.26 -61.63
CA ALA A 455 41.33 -16.50 -60.57
C ALA A 455 40.72 -15.10 -60.43
N GLY A 456 40.52 -14.63 -59.17
CA GLY A 456 39.95 -13.34 -58.90
C GLY A 456 39.23 -13.29 -57.59
N THR A 457 38.59 -12.15 -57.32
CA THR A 457 37.85 -11.92 -56.06
C THR A 457 36.36 -12.22 -56.25
N TYR A 458 35.81 -13.04 -55.38
CA TYR A 458 34.40 -13.41 -55.32
C TYR A 458 33.79 -12.82 -54.06
N ILE A 459 32.64 -12.16 -54.20
CA ILE A 459 31.88 -11.61 -53.07
C ILE A 459 30.73 -12.57 -52.80
N PHE A 460 30.70 -13.10 -51.58
CA PHE A 460 29.64 -13.98 -51.08
C PHE A 460 28.71 -13.17 -50.20
N TYR A 461 27.43 -13.15 -50.48
CA TYR A 461 26.39 -12.52 -49.73
C TYR A 461 25.39 -13.57 -49.23
N VAL A 462 25.15 -13.57 -47.92
CA VAL A 462 24.24 -14.49 -47.26
C VAL A 462 23.14 -13.68 -46.59
N ILE A 463 21.88 -14.12 -46.71
CA ILE A 463 20.73 -13.57 -46.04
C ILE A 463 20.05 -14.74 -45.33
N ASP A 464 19.71 -14.58 -44.02
CA ASP A 464 18.93 -15.54 -43.27
C ASP A 464 17.42 -15.29 -43.39
N ASP A 465 16.58 -16.14 -42.76
CA ASP A 465 15.11 -16.05 -42.82
C ASP A 465 14.56 -14.77 -42.13
N ASN A 466 15.28 -14.19 -41.19
CA ASN A 466 14.96 -12.93 -40.56
C ASN A 466 15.38 -11.69 -41.34
N GLY A 467 16.07 -11.90 -42.48
CA GLY A 467 16.60 -10.81 -43.34
C GLY A 467 17.96 -10.27 -42.87
N CYS A 468 18.61 -10.93 -41.89
CA CYS A 468 19.95 -10.57 -41.47
C CYS A 468 20.94 -10.99 -42.54
N SER A 469 21.93 -10.15 -42.81
CA SER A 469 22.86 -10.39 -43.93
C SER A 469 24.31 -10.23 -43.52
N GLU A 470 25.18 -11.02 -44.17
CA GLU A 470 26.62 -10.94 -44.03
C GLU A 470 27.26 -10.97 -45.40
N LEU A 471 28.35 -10.24 -45.59
CA LEU A 471 29.09 -10.12 -46.85
C LEU A 471 30.54 -10.51 -46.62
N PHE A 472 31.06 -11.41 -47.44
CA PHE A 472 32.42 -11.91 -47.34
C PHE A 472 33.13 -11.87 -48.69
N SER A 473 34.42 -11.48 -48.70
CA SER A 473 35.23 -11.42 -49.91
C SER A 473 36.25 -12.55 -49.88
N ILE A 474 36.27 -13.37 -50.93
CA ILE A 474 37.10 -14.55 -51.05
C ILE A 474 37.90 -14.47 -52.33
N VAL A 475 39.21 -14.76 -52.28
CA VAL A 475 40.09 -14.70 -53.42
C VAL A 475 40.45 -16.10 -53.90
N VAL A 476 40.16 -16.41 -55.16
CA VAL A 476 40.69 -17.55 -55.89
C VAL A 476 42.02 -17.16 -56.50
N GLY A 477 43.08 -17.82 -56.00
CA GLY A 477 44.43 -17.56 -56.50
C GLY A 477 44.71 -18.18 -57.91
N GLU A 478 45.70 -17.66 -58.63
CA GLU A 478 46.23 -18.31 -59.80
C GLU A 478 47.23 -19.41 -59.44
N GLY A 479 47.11 -20.55 -60.02
CA GLY A 479 48.13 -21.58 -59.96
C GLY A 479 49.41 -21.09 -60.71
N GLN A 480 50.54 -21.43 -60.13
CA GLN A 480 51.80 -21.11 -60.78
C GLN A 480 52.06 -22.10 -61.93
N LEU A 481 52.41 -21.55 -63.12
CA LEU A 481 52.95 -22.37 -64.18
C LEU A 481 54.27 -22.96 -63.71
N THR A 482 54.32 -24.25 -63.49
CA THR A 482 55.61 -24.94 -63.34
C THR A 482 56.34 -24.90 -64.68
N PRO A 483 57.61 -24.43 -64.74
CA PRO A 483 58.36 -24.43 -65.96
C PRO A 483 58.47 -25.82 -66.57
N LEU A 484 58.17 -25.92 -67.88
CA LEU A 484 58.33 -27.16 -68.65
C LEU A 484 59.75 -27.70 -68.47
N GLN A 485 59.88 -28.92 -68.01
CA GLN A 485 61.17 -29.60 -67.91
C GLN A 485 61.26 -30.64 -69.00
N VAL A 486 62.34 -30.56 -69.78
CA VAL A 486 62.62 -31.51 -70.85
C VAL A 486 63.97 -32.17 -70.58
N ASN A 487 63.95 -33.46 -70.40
CA ASN A 487 65.17 -34.26 -70.30
C ASN A 487 65.30 -35.14 -71.54
N ALA A 488 66.48 -35.14 -72.17
CA ALA A 488 66.76 -35.95 -73.34
C ALA A 488 67.85 -36.98 -72.98
N VAL A 489 67.59 -38.19 -73.30
CA VAL A 489 68.60 -39.28 -73.26
C VAL A 489 68.91 -39.59 -74.73
N THR A 490 70.21 -39.48 -75.13
CA THR A 490 70.68 -39.81 -76.47
C THR A 490 71.47 -41.13 -76.51
N SER A 491 71.25 -41.87 -77.52
CA SER A 491 72.09 -43.00 -77.85
C SER A 491 72.80 -42.69 -79.21
N ASP A 492 74.14 -42.75 -79.16
CA ASP A 492 74.96 -42.50 -80.36
C ASP A 492 74.85 -43.72 -81.30
N ILE A 493 75.15 -43.45 -82.56
CA ILE A 493 75.28 -44.53 -83.58
C ILE A 493 76.53 -45.37 -83.26
N ASP A 494 76.42 -46.66 -83.32
CA ASP A 494 77.47 -47.58 -82.97
C ASP A 494 78.59 -47.69 -84.04
N CYS A 495 78.32 -47.36 -85.33
CA CYS A 495 79.30 -47.39 -86.38
C CYS A 495 79.00 -46.35 -87.43
N PHE A 496 80.03 -45.79 -88.06
CA PHE A 496 79.91 -44.82 -89.14
C PHE A 496 79.03 -45.38 -90.32
N GLY A 497 77.92 -44.69 -90.61
CA GLY A 497 76.97 -45.10 -91.65
C GLY A 497 75.72 -45.78 -91.13
N ASN A 498 75.60 -46.13 -89.88
CA ASN A 498 74.38 -46.68 -89.26
C ASN A 498 73.38 -45.61 -88.88
N ASN A 499 72.06 -45.95 -88.87
CA ASN A 499 70.95 -45.11 -88.51
C ASN A 499 70.29 -45.59 -87.23
N ASN A 500 71.07 -46.05 -86.26
CA ASN A 500 70.53 -46.60 -85.02
C ASN A 500 70.67 -45.65 -83.78
N GLY A 501 71.08 -44.42 -84.03
CA GLY A 501 70.99 -43.39 -82.93
C GLY A 501 69.58 -43.07 -82.62
N SER A 502 69.31 -42.80 -81.35
CA SER A 502 68.00 -42.38 -80.90
C SER A 502 68.09 -41.23 -79.91
N ILE A 503 67.03 -40.48 -79.83
CA ILE A 503 66.76 -39.46 -78.74
C ILE A 503 65.46 -39.84 -78.12
N ASP A 504 65.49 -40.14 -76.80
CA ASP A 504 64.30 -40.30 -76.00
C ASP A 504 64.10 -39.11 -75.14
N LEU A 505 62.91 -38.46 -75.26
CA LEU A 505 62.53 -37.30 -74.46
C LEU A 505 61.57 -37.62 -73.41
N THR A 506 61.92 -37.29 -72.16
CA THR A 506 61.02 -37.26 -71.08
C THR A 506 60.65 -35.83 -70.76
N VAL A 507 59.37 -35.52 -70.87
CA VAL A 507 58.81 -34.19 -70.52
C VAL A 507 58.03 -34.30 -69.28
N SER A 508 58.33 -33.43 -68.27
CA SER A 508 57.58 -33.27 -67.02
C SER A 508 57.30 -31.79 -66.80
N ASP A 509 56.33 -31.54 -65.91
CA ASP A 509 55.87 -30.20 -65.58
C ASP A 509 55.29 -29.45 -66.82
N GLY A 510 55.00 -28.19 -66.72
CA GLY A 510 54.31 -27.43 -67.80
C GLY A 510 52.85 -27.85 -67.94
N ALA A 511 52.19 -27.34 -68.99
CA ALA A 511 50.78 -27.60 -69.28
C ALA A 511 50.61 -28.67 -70.35
N THR A 512 49.87 -29.73 -70.13
CA THR A 512 49.50 -30.75 -71.13
C THR A 512 48.29 -30.32 -71.95
N PRO A 513 48.18 -30.73 -73.25
CA PRO A 513 49.06 -31.69 -73.94
C PRO A 513 50.34 -31.03 -74.44
N TYR A 514 51.45 -31.78 -74.49
CA TYR A 514 52.69 -31.32 -75.06
C TYR A 514 52.66 -31.51 -76.56
N SER A 515 53.25 -30.58 -77.28
CA SER A 515 53.51 -30.68 -78.72
C SER A 515 55.03 -30.64 -78.99
N PHE A 516 55.50 -31.49 -79.88
CA PHE A 516 56.90 -31.63 -80.17
C PHE A 516 57.15 -31.29 -81.64
N ILE A 517 58.20 -30.52 -81.94
CA ILE A 517 58.66 -30.25 -83.28
C ILE A 517 60.18 -30.53 -83.34
N TRP A 518 60.57 -31.42 -84.22
CA TRP A 518 61.97 -31.72 -84.47
C TRP A 518 62.47 -30.95 -85.68
N ASN A 519 63.73 -30.52 -85.68
CA ASN A 519 64.34 -29.79 -86.79
C ASN A 519 64.65 -30.65 -88.03
N ASN A 520 64.46 -31.95 -87.98
CA ASN A 520 64.60 -32.88 -89.10
C ASN A 520 63.28 -33.20 -89.85
N GLY A 521 62.18 -32.53 -89.46
CA GLY A 521 60.83 -32.72 -89.99
C GLY A 521 59.97 -33.56 -89.07
#